data_d38b6152b6d9ea7dd0c947edf952ce39
#
_entry.id   d38b6152b6d9ea7dd0c947edf952ce39
#
_cell.length_a   1.000
_cell.length_b   1.000
_cell.length_c   1.000
_cell.angle_alpha   90.00
_cell.angle_beta   90.00
_cell.angle_gamma   90.00
#
_symmetry.space_group_name_H-M   'P 1'
#
loop_
_entity.id
_entity.type
_entity.pdbx_description
1 polymer ?
#
loop_
_entity_poly.entity_id
_entity_poly.type
_entity_poly.pdbx_seq_one_letter_code
_entity_poly.pdbx_strand_id
1 'polypeptide(L)'
;MTDEQIKSRFAEAGDFVTRTLRCDGNTLYAYYIDGLTSGGDISEYVFRPISENLSGNLEEAYDAALHGAVYNSAVSVCEDVDEVALKLVNGFCIVLFPGVGALAFEVKTGVKRGPSSPEVENTVKGPKDAFVETIRVNTSLIRRHLRTPDLRLYETKVGRRSLTNATVAWVEGAVSYTHLRAHETSLH
;
A
#
# COMPACT_ATOMS: atom_id res chain seq x y z
N MET A 1 3.65 16.88 -8.84
CA MET A 1 3.42 15.93 -7.74
C MET A 1 4.62 15.88 -6.83
N THR A 2 4.45 15.91 -5.50
CA THR A 2 5.53 15.92 -4.51
C THR A 2 5.44 14.73 -3.54
N ASP A 3 6.55 14.39 -2.87
CA ASP A 3 6.62 13.38 -1.82
C ASP A 3 5.61 13.66 -0.69
N GLU A 4 5.49 14.93 -0.27
CA GLU A 4 4.57 15.35 0.79
C GLU A 4 3.10 15.15 0.44
N GLN A 5 2.73 15.41 -0.83
CA GLN A 5 1.36 15.18 -1.30
C GLN A 5 0.97 13.70 -1.26
N ILE A 6 1.87 12.81 -1.67
CA ILE A 6 1.62 11.37 -1.61
C ILE A 6 1.53 10.88 -0.17
N LYS A 7 2.46 11.30 0.70
CA LYS A 7 2.45 10.94 2.13
C LYS A 7 1.21 11.42 2.86
N SER A 8 0.77 12.65 2.58
CA SER A 8 -0.44 13.19 3.22
C SER A 8 -1.70 12.42 2.83
N ARG A 9 -1.78 11.89 1.60
CA ARG A 9 -2.91 11.09 1.14
C ARG A 9 -3.07 9.77 1.90
N PHE A 10 -1.96 9.23 2.44
CA PHE A 10 -1.90 8.01 3.23
C PHE A 10 -1.54 8.24 4.71
N ALA A 11 -1.75 9.45 5.22
CA ALA A 11 -1.63 9.70 6.65
C ALA A 11 -2.52 8.70 7.42
N GLU A 12 -2.03 8.19 8.55
CA GLU A 12 -2.74 7.18 9.38
C GLU A 12 -2.99 5.81 8.72
N ALA A 13 -2.34 5.52 7.60
CA ALA A 13 -2.31 4.18 7.00
C ALA A 13 -1.06 3.44 7.46
N GLY A 14 -1.14 2.63 8.52
CA GLY A 14 0.00 1.93 9.12
C GLY A 14 0.63 0.86 8.24
N ASP A 15 -0.04 0.48 7.16
CA ASP A 15 0.46 -0.42 6.13
C ASP A 15 1.11 0.30 4.94
N PHE A 16 1.09 1.63 4.92
CA PHE A 16 1.74 2.44 3.90
C PHE A 16 3.24 2.56 4.19
N VAL A 17 4.06 2.07 3.27
CA VAL A 17 5.52 2.06 3.40
C VAL A 17 6.15 3.07 2.45
N THR A 18 7.09 3.84 2.97
CA THR A 18 7.91 4.77 2.20
C THR A 18 9.37 4.35 2.24
N ARG A 19 10.07 4.43 1.12
CA ARG A 19 11.51 4.17 1.03
C ARG A 19 12.18 5.29 0.25
N THR A 20 13.35 5.71 0.72
CA THR A 20 14.21 6.66 -0.01
C THR A 20 15.35 5.88 -0.65
N LEU A 21 15.50 6.02 -1.95
CA LEU A 21 16.60 5.45 -2.71
C LEU A 21 17.58 6.58 -3.05
N ARG A 22 18.85 6.40 -2.75
CA ARG A 22 19.91 7.37 -3.04
C ARG A 22 20.94 6.68 -3.92
N CYS A 23 21.10 7.18 -5.15
CA CYS A 23 22.03 6.65 -6.13
C CYS A 23 22.65 7.83 -6.90
N ASP A 24 23.98 7.87 -7.01
CA ASP A 24 24.74 8.87 -7.76
C ASP A 24 24.34 10.33 -7.54
N GLY A 25 24.11 10.69 -6.26
CA GLY A 25 23.69 12.04 -5.88
C GLY A 25 22.20 12.35 -6.09
N ASN A 26 21.47 11.47 -6.74
CA ASN A 26 20.03 11.57 -6.94
C ASN A 26 19.25 10.94 -5.78
N THR A 27 18.07 11.47 -5.50
CA THR A 27 17.16 10.95 -4.48
C THR A 27 15.82 10.62 -5.12
N LEU A 28 15.37 9.38 -4.99
CA LEU A 28 14.07 8.90 -5.41
C LEU A 28 13.25 8.48 -4.19
N TYR A 29 11.94 8.52 -4.33
CA TYR A 29 11.03 8.06 -3.29
C TYR A 29 10.18 6.91 -3.81
N ALA A 30 10.12 5.83 -3.05
CA ALA A 30 9.29 4.69 -3.40
C ALA A 30 8.21 4.47 -2.34
N TYR A 31 7.02 4.07 -2.80
CA TYR A 31 5.84 3.87 -1.99
C TYR A 31 5.16 2.56 -2.35
N TYR A 32 4.67 1.85 -1.35
CA TYR A 32 3.89 0.64 -1.54
C TYR A 32 3.06 0.32 -0.30
N ILE A 33 2.04 -0.52 -0.47
CA ILE A 33 1.22 -1.02 0.65
C ILE A 33 1.75 -2.40 1.05
N ASP A 34 2.20 -2.53 2.30
CA ASP A 34 2.66 -3.79 2.86
C ASP A 34 1.50 -4.79 2.96
N GLY A 35 1.75 -6.04 2.54
CA GLY A 35 0.73 -7.08 2.43
C GLY A 35 -0.03 -7.13 1.10
N LEU A 36 -0.03 -6.05 0.30
CA LEU A 36 -0.52 -6.09 -1.09
C LEU A 36 0.61 -6.34 -2.09
N THR A 37 1.83 -6.00 -1.73
CA THR A 37 3.02 -6.10 -2.57
C THR A 37 4.02 -7.09 -1.99
N SER A 38 4.84 -7.69 -2.85
CA SER A 38 5.97 -8.54 -2.47
C SER A 38 7.21 -7.67 -2.27
N GLY A 39 7.68 -7.53 -1.02
CA GLY A 39 8.90 -6.78 -0.72
C GLY A 39 10.15 -7.34 -1.39
N GLY A 40 10.22 -8.67 -1.58
CA GLY A 40 11.29 -9.32 -2.33
C GLY A 40 11.27 -8.93 -3.80
N ASP A 41 10.08 -8.98 -4.42
CA ASP A 41 9.92 -8.62 -5.83
C ASP A 41 10.19 -7.12 -6.08
N ILE A 42 9.77 -6.26 -5.15
CA ILE A 42 10.10 -4.82 -5.20
C ILE A 42 11.62 -4.62 -5.18
N SER A 43 12.32 -5.29 -4.28
CA SER A 43 13.78 -5.15 -4.15
C SER A 43 14.52 -5.65 -5.37
N GLU A 44 14.15 -6.82 -5.89
CA GLU A 44 14.83 -7.47 -7.01
C GLU A 44 14.46 -6.87 -8.37
N TYR A 45 13.17 -6.60 -8.59
CA TYR A 45 12.68 -6.22 -9.91
C TYR A 45 12.43 -4.72 -10.10
N VAL A 46 12.43 -3.94 -9.03
CA VAL A 46 12.22 -2.48 -9.12
C VAL A 46 13.45 -1.73 -8.60
N PHE A 47 13.83 -1.93 -7.34
CA PHE A 47 14.89 -1.10 -6.74
C PHE A 47 16.27 -1.39 -7.30
N ARG A 48 16.61 -2.66 -7.45
CA ARG A 48 17.91 -3.07 -7.97
C ARG A 48 18.15 -2.59 -9.40
N PRO A 49 17.25 -2.84 -10.38
CA PRO A 49 17.43 -2.35 -11.74
C PRO A 49 17.50 -0.82 -11.82
N ILE A 50 16.68 -0.09 -11.05
CA ILE A 50 16.74 1.36 -11.00
C ILE A 50 18.09 1.81 -10.46
N SER A 51 18.58 1.23 -9.36
CA SER A 51 19.86 1.63 -8.75
C SER A 51 21.07 1.30 -9.62
N GLU A 52 21.04 0.20 -10.36
CA GLU A 52 22.12 -0.23 -11.26
C GLU A 52 22.18 0.62 -12.55
N ASN A 53 21.04 1.17 -12.99
CA ASN A 53 20.93 1.96 -14.22
C ASN A 53 20.77 3.47 -13.97
N LEU A 54 20.82 3.91 -12.71
CA LEU A 54 20.72 5.33 -12.35
C LEU A 54 22.10 6.00 -12.53
N SER A 55 22.57 6.07 -13.76
CA SER A 55 23.77 6.84 -14.15
C SER A 55 23.32 8.06 -14.94
N GLY A 56 23.53 9.26 -14.41
CA GLY A 56 23.18 10.49 -15.09
C GLY A 56 22.11 11.32 -14.36
N ASN A 57 21.25 11.99 -15.12
CA ASN A 57 20.20 12.82 -14.56
C ASN A 57 18.91 12.02 -14.29
N LEU A 58 17.99 12.62 -13.53
CA LEU A 58 16.71 11.97 -13.18
C LEU A 58 15.80 11.71 -14.38
N GLU A 59 15.90 12.50 -15.45
CA GLU A 59 15.10 12.34 -16.66
C GLU A 59 15.53 11.09 -17.43
N GLU A 60 16.85 10.88 -17.57
CA GLU A 60 17.41 9.68 -18.20
C GLU A 60 17.06 8.42 -17.41
N ALA A 61 17.16 8.49 -16.09
CA ALA A 61 16.77 7.39 -15.21
C ALA A 61 15.27 7.06 -15.26
N TYR A 62 14.43 8.08 -15.36
CA TYR A 62 12.99 7.92 -15.56
C TYR A 62 12.67 7.26 -16.89
N ASP A 63 13.27 7.74 -17.98
CA ASP A 63 13.07 7.19 -19.33
C ASP A 63 13.56 5.73 -19.41
N ALA A 64 14.72 5.43 -18.85
CA ALA A 64 15.26 4.07 -18.76
C ALA A 64 14.34 3.15 -17.93
N ALA A 65 13.81 3.62 -16.82
CA ALA A 65 12.89 2.85 -15.99
C ALA A 65 11.54 2.59 -16.68
N LEU A 66 11.07 3.55 -17.48
CA LEU A 66 9.83 3.42 -18.24
C LEU A 66 9.98 2.47 -19.45
N HIS A 67 11.13 2.49 -20.13
CA HIS A 67 11.32 1.82 -21.42
C HIS A 67 12.18 0.55 -21.39
N GLY A 68 12.57 0.05 -20.22
CA GLY A 68 13.17 -1.29 -20.21
C GLY A 68 14.30 -1.57 -19.22
N ALA A 69 14.74 -0.61 -18.41
CA ALA A 69 15.71 -0.91 -17.34
C ALA A 69 15.09 -1.78 -16.24
N VAL A 70 13.77 -1.71 -16.07
CA VAL A 70 13.02 -2.50 -15.10
C VAL A 70 12.27 -3.62 -15.83
N TYR A 71 12.69 -4.86 -15.61
CA TYR A 71 12.07 -6.07 -16.18
C TYR A 71 10.75 -6.42 -15.50
N ASN A 72 9.83 -5.46 -15.41
CA ASN A 72 8.50 -5.68 -14.90
C ASN A 72 7.49 -5.67 -16.05
N SER A 73 6.55 -6.61 -16.03
CA SER A 73 5.58 -6.81 -17.10
C SER A 73 4.57 -5.65 -17.26
N ALA A 74 4.39 -4.83 -16.23
CA ALA A 74 3.48 -3.71 -16.27
C ALA A 74 4.07 -2.48 -15.56
N VAL A 75 4.52 -1.53 -16.37
CA VAL A 75 4.93 -0.19 -15.95
C VAL A 75 3.92 0.81 -16.50
N SER A 76 3.50 1.77 -15.69
CA SER A 76 2.64 2.88 -16.15
C SER A 76 3.04 4.19 -15.51
N VAL A 77 2.85 5.27 -16.24
CA VAL A 77 3.04 6.64 -15.75
C VAL A 77 1.84 7.00 -14.85
N CYS A 78 2.10 7.74 -13.77
CA CYS A 78 1.05 8.35 -12.96
C CYS A 78 1.10 9.87 -13.13
N GLU A 79 -0.01 10.45 -13.52
CA GLU A 79 -0.12 11.89 -13.82
C GLU A 79 -0.38 12.72 -12.56
N ASP A 80 -1.14 12.18 -11.62
CA ASP A 80 -1.53 12.87 -10.39
C ASP A 80 -1.48 11.98 -9.14
N VAL A 81 -1.75 12.58 -7.97
CA VAL A 81 -1.73 11.92 -6.67
C VAL A 81 -2.88 10.92 -6.51
N ASP A 82 -4.02 11.16 -7.12
CA ASP A 82 -5.18 10.28 -7.00
C ASP A 82 -4.94 9.00 -7.82
N GLU A 83 -4.32 9.11 -8.98
CA GLU A 83 -3.89 7.93 -9.75
C GLU A 83 -2.83 7.12 -9.00
N VAL A 84 -1.83 7.79 -8.40
CA VAL A 84 -0.86 7.14 -7.50
C VAL A 84 -1.58 6.39 -6.38
N ALA A 85 -2.56 7.03 -5.73
CA ALA A 85 -3.29 6.42 -4.64
C ALA A 85 -4.08 5.17 -5.09
N LEU A 86 -4.74 5.24 -6.24
CA LEU A 86 -5.46 4.09 -6.82
C LEU A 86 -4.51 2.94 -7.19
N LYS A 87 -3.35 3.23 -7.76
CA LYS A 87 -2.34 2.21 -8.07
C LYS A 87 -1.82 1.53 -6.81
N LEU A 88 -1.49 2.30 -5.76
CA LEU A 88 -1.02 1.79 -4.48
C LEU A 88 -2.00 0.78 -3.86
N VAL A 89 -3.28 1.12 -3.76
CA VAL A 89 -4.29 0.21 -3.18
C VAL A 89 -4.60 -0.99 -4.07
N ASN A 90 -4.15 -0.98 -5.31
CA ASN A 90 -4.20 -2.11 -6.22
C ASN A 90 -2.91 -2.96 -6.24
N GLY A 91 -1.96 -2.71 -5.34
CA GLY A 91 -0.76 -3.52 -5.17
C GLY A 91 0.38 -3.18 -6.13
N PHE A 92 0.47 -1.93 -6.56
CA PHE A 92 1.62 -1.41 -7.31
C PHE A 92 2.65 -0.81 -6.34
N CYS A 93 3.91 -0.87 -6.73
CA CYS A 93 4.97 -0.05 -6.17
C CYS A 93 5.11 1.23 -7.02
N ILE A 94 5.07 2.38 -6.37
CA ILE A 94 5.27 3.67 -7.03
C ILE A 94 6.69 4.14 -6.79
N VAL A 95 7.35 4.63 -7.82
CA VAL A 95 8.64 5.34 -7.70
C VAL A 95 8.47 6.76 -8.22
N LEU A 96 8.68 7.72 -7.35
CA LEU A 96 8.66 9.15 -7.65
C LEU A 96 10.08 9.62 -7.99
N PHE A 97 10.23 10.22 -9.17
CA PHE A 97 11.41 10.93 -9.64
C PHE A 97 11.14 12.43 -9.46
N PRO A 98 11.73 13.09 -8.46
CA PRO A 98 11.40 14.46 -8.11
C PRO A 98 11.65 15.42 -9.28
N GLY A 99 10.63 16.21 -9.62
CA GLY A 99 10.70 17.15 -10.74
C GLY A 99 10.45 16.54 -12.12
N VAL A 100 10.41 15.20 -12.26
CA VAL A 100 10.21 14.50 -13.54
C VAL A 100 8.83 13.84 -13.58
N GLY A 101 8.54 12.89 -12.68
CA GLY A 101 7.28 12.16 -12.72
C GLY A 101 7.24 10.99 -11.74
N ALA A 102 6.18 10.20 -11.82
CA ALA A 102 6.03 8.96 -11.03
C ALA A 102 5.68 7.78 -11.93
N LEU A 103 6.30 6.64 -11.63
CA LEU A 103 6.08 5.36 -12.31
C LEU A 103 5.46 4.35 -11.35
N ALA A 104 4.48 3.60 -11.84
CA ALA A 104 3.84 2.50 -11.13
C ALA A 104 4.29 1.16 -11.71
N PHE A 105 4.82 0.30 -10.85
CA PHE A 105 5.29 -1.05 -11.17
C PHE A 105 4.37 -2.08 -10.54
N GLU A 106 3.84 -3.01 -11.34
CA GLU A 106 2.98 -4.07 -10.83
C GLU A 106 3.80 -5.14 -10.10
N VAL A 107 3.70 -5.17 -8.77
CA VAL A 107 4.43 -6.10 -7.87
C VAL A 107 3.48 -6.75 -6.88
N LYS A 108 2.29 -7.11 -7.38
CA LYS A 108 1.25 -7.73 -6.55
C LYS A 108 1.73 -9.02 -5.91
N THR A 109 1.48 -9.17 -4.63
CA THR A 109 1.67 -10.46 -3.98
C THR A 109 0.74 -11.47 -4.62
N GLY A 110 1.29 -12.44 -5.32
CA GLY A 110 0.52 -13.62 -5.73
C GLY A 110 0.05 -14.32 -4.46
N VAL A 111 -1.27 -14.49 -4.30
CA VAL A 111 -1.84 -15.26 -3.19
C VAL A 111 -1.42 -16.71 -3.39
N LYS A 112 -0.25 -17.11 -2.90
CA LYS A 112 0.24 -18.49 -2.97
C LYS A 112 -0.51 -19.43 -2.03
N ARG A 113 -1.35 -18.89 -1.11
CA ARG A 113 -2.34 -19.66 -0.32
C ARG A 113 -3.62 -18.83 -0.25
N GLY A 114 -4.71 -19.37 -0.76
CA GLY A 114 -6.03 -18.84 -0.46
C GLY A 114 -6.24 -18.83 1.06
N PRO A 115 -6.99 -17.85 1.61
CA PRO A 115 -7.45 -17.91 2.97
C PRO A 115 -8.08 -19.30 3.21
N SER A 116 -7.75 -19.94 4.31
CA SER A 116 -8.36 -21.23 4.66
C SER A 116 -9.85 -21.03 4.90
N SER A 117 -10.65 -21.99 4.48
CA SER A 117 -12.07 -22.01 4.84
C SER A 117 -12.21 -21.99 6.36
N PRO A 118 -13.18 -21.24 6.93
CA PRO A 118 -13.42 -21.29 8.38
C PRO A 118 -13.77 -22.72 8.78
N GLU A 119 -13.12 -23.23 9.81
CA GLU A 119 -13.36 -24.60 10.29
C GLU A 119 -14.68 -24.73 11.06
N VAL A 120 -15.22 -23.61 11.57
CA VAL A 120 -16.35 -23.59 12.52
C VAL A 120 -17.65 -23.10 11.88
N GLU A 121 -17.61 -22.19 10.91
CA GLU A 121 -18.80 -21.68 10.21
C GLU A 121 -18.58 -21.65 8.70
N ASN A 122 -19.17 -22.61 7.99
CA ASN A 122 -19.19 -22.61 6.53
C ASN A 122 -20.28 -21.68 6.01
N THR A 123 -19.90 -20.56 5.39
CA THR A 123 -20.82 -19.75 4.62
C THR A 123 -21.25 -20.51 3.37
N VAL A 124 -22.56 -20.75 3.20
CA VAL A 124 -23.15 -21.46 2.06
C VAL A 124 -23.09 -20.61 0.78
N LYS A 125 -23.00 -19.29 0.90
CA LYS A 125 -22.84 -18.32 -0.20
C LYS A 125 -21.93 -17.18 0.27
N GLY A 126 -20.81 -16.92 -0.45
CA GLY A 126 -19.92 -15.81 -0.19
C GLY A 126 -18.43 -16.19 -0.27
N PRO A 127 -17.53 -15.21 -0.20
CA PRO A 127 -16.09 -15.48 -0.12
C PRO A 127 -15.80 -16.31 1.14
N LYS A 128 -14.99 -17.36 0.97
CA LYS A 128 -14.56 -18.24 2.06
C LYS A 128 -13.28 -17.74 2.72
N ASP A 129 -13.14 -16.42 2.86
CA ASP A 129 -11.98 -15.76 3.41
C ASP A 129 -12.19 -15.54 4.91
N ALA A 130 -11.33 -16.10 5.73
CA ALA A 130 -11.35 -15.93 7.18
C ALA A 130 -10.08 -15.24 7.68
N PHE A 131 -10.18 -14.53 8.79
CA PHE A 131 -9.02 -13.99 9.49
C PHE A 131 -8.16 -15.12 10.05
N VAL A 132 -6.85 -14.89 10.05
CA VAL A 132 -5.83 -15.79 10.56
C VAL A 132 -5.08 -15.13 11.74
N GLU A 133 -4.16 -15.85 12.37
CA GLU A 133 -3.42 -15.36 13.54
C GLU A 133 -2.52 -14.16 13.23
N THR A 134 -2.09 -14.02 11.97
CA THR A 134 -1.17 -12.96 11.55
C THR A 134 -1.94 -11.69 11.18
N ILE A 135 -1.81 -10.64 11.99
CA ILE A 135 -2.54 -9.38 11.79
C ILE A 135 -2.29 -8.75 10.41
N ARG A 136 -1.06 -8.84 9.88
CA ARG A 136 -0.72 -8.30 8.54
C ARG A 136 -1.48 -9.00 7.41
N VAL A 137 -1.72 -10.29 7.52
CA VAL A 137 -2.55 -11.04 6.56
C VAL A 137 -3.98 -10.55 6.62
N ASN A 138 -4.51 -10.30 7.82
CA ASN A 138 -5.88 -9.82 8.01
C ASN A 138 -6.06 -8.39 7.49
N THR A 139 -5.11 -7.49 7.75
CA THR A 139 -5.17 -6.11 7.21
C THR A 139 -5.06 -6.10 5.69
N SER A 140 -4.22 -6.96 5.10
CA SER A 140 -4.14 -7.11 3.63
C SER A 140 -5.42 -7.68 3.03
N LEU A 141 -6.13 -8.56 3.74
CA LEU A 141 -7.44 -9.07 3.33
C LEU A 141 -8.48 -7.94 3.31
N ILE A 142 -8.54 -7.11 4.36
CA ILE A 142 -9.40 -5.92 4.40
C ILE A 142 -9.12 -5.01 3.21
N ARG A 143 -7.84 -4.70 2.92
CA ARG A 143 -7.45 -3.89 1.75
C ARG A 143 -7.91 -4.46 0.42
N ARG A 144 -7.85 -5.79 0.26
CA ARG A 144 -8.30 -6.45 -0.98
C ARG A 144 -9.80 -6.33 -1.20
N HIS A 145 -10.59 -6.34 -0.12
CA HIS A 145 -12.04 -6.15 -0.18
C HIS A 145 -12.43 -4.68 -0.29
N LEU A 146 -11.70 -3.79 0.38
CA LEU A 146 -11.92 -2.34 0.41
C LEU A 146 -10.76 -1.62 -0.29
N ARG A 147 -10.77 -1.64 -1.62
CA ARG A 147 -9.73 -1.03 -2.47
C ARG A 147 -9.92 0.48 -2.59
N THR A 148 -9.93 1.17 -1.48
CA THR A 148 -10.03 2.63 -1.43
C THR A 148 -8.81 3.25 -0.76
N PRO A 149 -8.30 4.37 -1.28
CA PRO A 149 -7.26 5.16 -0.60
C PRO A 149 -7.73 5.74 0.74
N ASP A 150 -9.05 5.80 0.98
CA ASP A 150 -9.64 6.35 2.20
C ASP A 150 -9.70 5.34 3.36
N LEU A 151 -9.32 4.07 3.13
CA LEU A 151 -9.18 3.11 4.20
C LEU A 151 -7.99 3.48 5.09
N ARG A 152 -8.24 3.70 6.37
CA ARG A 152 -7.25 3.95 7.41
C ARG A 152 -7.04 2.69 8.24
N LEU A 153 -5.79 2.41 8.57
CA LEU A 153 -5.39 1.26 9.39
C LEU A 153 -4.44 1.75 10.48
N TYR A 154 -4.98 2.12 11.62
CA TYR A 154 -4.18 2.55 12.76
C TYR A 154 -3.68 1.35 13.54
N GLU A 155 -2.37 1.12 13.52
CA GLU A 155 -1.71 0.02 14.22
C GLU A 155 -1.20 0.45 15.58
N THR A 156 -1.49 -0.33 16.60
CA THR A 156 -1.09 -0.07 17.98
C THR A 156 -0.77 -1.35 18.72
N LYS A 157 -0.19 -1.22 19.92
CA LYS A 157 0.06 -2.34 20.83
C LYS A 157 -0.77 -2.16 22.09
N VAL A 158 -1.50 -3.19 22.45
CA VAL A 158 -2.38 -3.21 23.62
C VAL A 158 -1.81 -4.13 24.71
N GLY A 159 -1.93 -3.72 25.97
CA GLY A 159 -1.46 -4.45 27.12
C GLY A 159 0.01 -4.19 27.47
N ARG A 160 0.28 -3.93 28.76
CA ARG A 160 1.63 -3.65 29.26
C ARG A 160 2.54 -4.88 29.25
N ARG A 161 1.98 -6.07 29.41
CA ARG A 161 2.72 -7.34 29.49
C ARG A 161 2.66 -8.14 28.18
N SER A 162 1.48 -8.21 27.57
CA SER A 162 1.25 -8.99 26.36
C SER A 162 1.76 -8.31 25.10
N LEU A 163 1.78 -6.95 25.04
CA LEU A 163 2.16 -6.15 23.89
C LEU A 163 1.49 -6.65 22.58
N THR A 164 0.20 -7.00 22.71
CA THR A 164 -0.58 -7.56 21.60
C THR A 164 -0.77 -6.52 20.51
N ASN A 165 -0.43 -6.86 19.29
CA ASN A 165 -0.68 -5.99 18.14
C ASN A 165 -2.19 -5.89 17.89
N ALA A 166 -2.69 -4.68 17.71
CA ALA A 166 -4.07 -4.39 17.39
C ALA A 166 -4.13 -3.37 16.24
N THR A 167 -5.15 -3.49 15.40
CA THR A 167 -5.39 -2.55 14.30
C THR A 167 -6.82 -2.07 14.36
N VAL A 168 -7.01 -0.75 14.32
CA VAL A 168 -8.31 -0.12 14.11
C VAL A 168 -8.43 0.24 12.64
N ALA A 169 -9.51 -0.22 12.00
CA ALA A 169 -9.76 0.03 10.58
C ALA A 169 -11.03 0.88 10.41
N TRP A 170 -10.97 1.93 9.61
CA TRP A 170 -12.14 2.71 9.22
C TRP A 170 -11.97 3.28 7.81
N VAL A 171 -13.06 3.67 7.19
CA VAL A 171 -13.05 4.38 5.91
C VAL A 171 -13.35 5.85 6.18
N GLU A 172 -12.43 6.73 5.78
CA GLU A 172 -12.58 8.17 5.94
C GLU A 172 -13.78 8.65 5.13
N GLY A 173 -14.61 9.54 5.75
CA GLY A 173 -15.79 10.09 5.10
C GLY A 173 -16.97 9.13 4.91
N ALA A 174 -16.87 7.86 5.33
CA ALA A 174 -17.95 6.87 5.15
C ALA A 174 -19.15 7.09 6.08
N VAL A 175 -18.99 7.85 7.18
CA VAL A 175 -20.05 8.10 8.17
C VAL A 175 -20.25 9.59 8.34
N SER A 176 -21.50 10.04 8.18
CA SER A 176 -21.88 11.40 8.53
C SER A 176 -21.90 11.57 10.05
N TYR A 177 -21.33 12.66 10.55
CA TYR A 177 -21.30 13.02 11.99
C TYR A 177 -22.68 12.98 12.68
N THR A 178 -23.76 13.12 11.92
CA THR A 178 -25.14 13.03 12.41
C THR A 178 -25.54 11.63 12.88
N HIS A 179 -24.94 10.57 12.32
CA HIS A 179 -25.22 9.20 12.74
C HIS A 179 -24.46 8.78 14.00
N LEU A 180 -23.25 9.30 14.23
CA LEU A 180 -22.48 9.01 15.44
C LEU A 180 -23.14 9.61 16.70
N ARG A 181 -23.75 10.79 16.62
CA ARG A 181 -24.48 11.40 17.75
C ARG A 181 -25.77 10.66 18.15
N ALA A 182 -26.41 9.94 17.23
CA ALA A 182 -27.62 9.19 17.54
C ALA A 182 -27.39 7.99 18.48
N HIS A 183 -26.17 7.46 18.55
CA HIS A 183 -25.80 6.35 19.44
C HIS A 183 -25.28 6.78 20.79
N GLU A 184 -24.87 8.05 20.98
CA GLU A 184 -24.38 8.57 22.26
C GLU A 184 -25.49 9.03 23.22
N THR A 185 -26.74 9.14 22.77
CA THR A 185 -27.88 9.65 23.58
C THR A 185 -28.66 8.59 24.34
N SER A 186 -28.21 7.35 24.41
CA SER A 186 -28.93 6.26 25.09
C SER A 186 -28.31 5.80 26.41
N LEU A 187 -27.52 6.66 27.10
CA LEU A 187 -27.04 6.41 28.46
C LEU A 187 -27.47 7.57 29.37
N HIS A 188 -28.74 7.54 29.76
CA HIS A 188 -29.24 8.14 30.99
C HIS A 188 -30.21 7.17 31.66
#